data_dece410492eb8af11a6cba5164b193f5
#
_entry.id   dece410492eb8af11a6cba5164b193f5
#
_cell.length_a   1.000
_cell.length_b   1.000
_cell.length_c   1.000
_cell.angle_alpha   90.00
_cell.angle_beta   90.00
_cell.angle_gamma   90.00
#
_symmetry.space_group_name_H-M   'P 1'
#
loop_
_entity.id
_entity.type
_entity.pdbx_description
1 polymer ?
#
loop_
_entity_poly.entity_id
_entity_poly.type
_entity_poly.pdbx_seq_one_letter_code
_entity_poly.pdbx_strand_id
1 'polypeptide(L)'
;MCIRDSGYLDTYNDYDNKTVSIGENINGLGVISTYNNNSKQTSSMGAINDGTGKLTIFDSEGRETLNLVRSLTTFNQDGKITGKYGTNNSGNGSVFLYDRFGNRGWYKTGKNS
;
A
#
# COMPACT_ATOMS: atom_id res chain seq x y z
N MET A 1 21.58 18.58 -0.59
CA MET A 1 21.07 18.93 0.75
C MET A 1 21.05 17.68 1.64
N CYS A 2 21.54 17.81 2.85
CA CYS A 2 21.52 16.67 3.79
C CYS A 2 20.37 16.87 4.78
N ILE A 3 19.45 15.90 4.84
CA ILE A 3 18.35 15.93 5.79
C ILE A 3 18.66 14.88 6.85
N ARG A 4 19.08 15.32 8.04
CA ARG A 4 19.55 14.41 9.07
C ARG A 4 18.67 14.39 10.31
N ASP A 5 17.88 15.42 10.55
CA ASP A 5 17.11 15.59 11.78
C ASP A 5 15.63 15.52 11.47
N SER A 6 15.09 14.32 11.33
CA SER A 6 13.66 14.07 11.16
C SER A 6 13.04 15.00 10.09
N GLY A 7 13.81 15.32 9.08
CA GLY A 7 13.35 16.21 8.03
C GLY A 7 12.46 15.49 7.05
N TYR A 8 11.58 16.27 6.43
CA TYR A 8 10.79 15.85 5.31
C TYR A 8 11.19 16.67 4.10
N LEU A 9 11.22 16.03 2.94
CA LEU A 9 11.30 16.74 1.68
C LEU A 9 9.91 16.73 1.08
N ASP A 10 9.25 17.88 1.07
CA ASP A 10 7.91 18.02 0.53
C ASP A 10 7.96 18.88 -0.71
N THR A 11 7.21 18.49 -1.73
CA THR A 11 7.03 19.29 -2.93
C THR A 11 5.59 19.78 -3.00
N TYR A 12 5.39 20.92 -3.65
CA TYR A 12 4.08 21.58 -3.77
C TYR A 12 3.85 22.00 -5.21
N ASN A 13 2.60 22.00 -5.64
CA ASN A 13 2.27 22.53 -6.96
C ASN A 13 2.01 24.05 -6.86
N ASP A 14 1.63 24.64 -7.98
CA ASP A 14 1.41 26.10 -8.06
C ASP A 14 0.24 26.59 -7.22
N TYR A 15 -0.59 25.67 -6.72
CA TYR A 15 -1.76 26.00 -5.87
C TYR A 15 -1.49 25.71 -4.40
N ASP A 16 -0.22 25.53 -4.04
CA ASP A 16 0.21 25.23 -2.67
C ASP A 16 -0.31 23.90 -2.12
N ASN A 17 -0.70 22.98 -2.99
CA ASN A 17 -1.06 21.63 -2.56
C ASN A 17 0.19 20.76 -2.53
N LYS A 18 0.37 20.02 -1.43
CA LYS A 18 1.48 19.07 -1.33
C LYS A 18 1.30 17.99 -2.40
N THR A 19 2.38 17.67 -3.12
CA THR A 19 2.36 16.65 -4.17
C THR A 19 3.11 15.40 -3.78
N VAL A 20 4.27 15.53 -3.16
CA VAL A 20 5.09 14.40 -2.72
C VAL A 20 5.69 14.73 -1.36
N SER A 21 5.80 13.72 -0.53
CA SER A 21 6.50 13.81 0.75
C SER A 21 7.47 12.65 0.87
N ILE A 22 8.71 12.94 1.23
CA ILE A 22 9.75 11.94 1.44
C ILE A 22 10.32 12.19 2.83
N GLY A 23 10.35 11.16 3.66
CA GLY A 23 10.88 11.34 5.01
C GLY A 23 10.73 10.08 5.84
N GLU A 24 10.44 10.26 7.12
CA GLU A 24 10.24 9.11 8.01
C GLU A 24 8.88 9.22 8.68
N ASN A 25 8.36 8.05 9.08
CA ASN A 25 7.13 8.03 9.86
C ASN A 25 7.47 8.17 11.35
N ILE A 26 6.43 8.13 12.20
CA ILE A 26 6.55 8.30 13.64
C ILE A 26 7.49 7.26 14.28
N ASN A 27 7.72 6.13 13.61
CA ASN A 27 8.61 5.07 14.10
C ASN A 27 10.03 5.14 13.50
N GLY A 28 10.33 6.19 12.76
CA GLY A 28 11.66 6.37 12.15
C GLY A 28 11.87 5.60 10.86
N LEU A 29 10.82 5.04 10.27
CA LEU A 29 10.93 4.25 9.05
C LEU A 29 10.72 5.15 7.82
N GLY A 30 11.51 4.92 6.77
CA GLY A 30 11.43 5.71 5.56
C GLY A 30 10.09 5.55 4.85
N VAL A 31 9.56 6.64 4.32
CA VAL A 31 8.28 6.63 3.60
C VAL A 31 8.29 7.67 2.50
N ILE A 32 7.68 7.31 1.37
CA ILE A 32 7.43 8.22 0.24
C ILE A 32 5.93 8.20 -0.01
N SER A 33 5.31 9.38 -0.04
CA SER A 33 3.86 9.52 -0.24
C SER A 33 3.57 10.49 -1.36
N THR A 34 2.52 10.22 -2.12
CA THR A 34 2.02 11.14 -3.14
C THR A 34 0.59 11.57 -2.80
N TYR A 35 0.19 12.73 -3.29
CA TYR A 35 -1.10 13.35 -2.95
C TYR A 35 -1.77 13.90 -4.20
N ASN A 36 -3.09 13.94 -4.21
CA ASN A 36 -3.85 14.58 -5.28
C ASN A 36 -4.19 16.02 -4.90
N ASN A 37 -4.89 16.71 -5.80
CA ASN A 37 -5.24 18.13 -5.60
C ASN A 37 -6.20 18.38 -4.44
N ASN A 38 -6.84 17.33 -3.92
CA ASN A 38 -7.73 17.45 -2.78
C ASN A 38 -7.03 17.07 -1.47
N SER A 39 -5.70 17.02 -1.49
CA SER A 39 -4.86 16.67 -0.35
C SER A 39 -5.10 15.26 0.19
N LYS A 40 -5.64 14.38 -0.68
CA LYS A 40 -5.80 12.98 -0.34
C LYS A 40 -4.55 12.22 -0.77
N GLN A 41 -4.07 11.33 0.09
CA GLN A 41 -2.93 10.48 -0.23
C GLN A 41 -3.33 9.49 -1.32
N THR A 42 -2.51 9.39 -2.37
CA THR A 42 -2.76 8.48 -3.49
C THR A 42 -1.86 7.25 -3.49
N SER A 43 -0.68 7.36 -2.89
CA SER A 43 0.21 6.21 -2.73
C SER A 43 1.10 6.41 -1.52
N SER A 44 1.62 5.31 -1.02
CA SER A 44 2.61 5.31 0.06
C SER A 44 3.54 4.12 -0.15
N MET A 45 4.83 4.36 -0.08
CA MET A 45 5.85 3.31 -0.20
C MET A 45 6.83 3.48 0.94
N GLY A 46 7.12 2.39 1.66
CA GLY A 46 8.04 2.47 2.78
C GLY A 46 8.15 1.14 3.48
N ALA A 47 8.62 1.18 4.73
CA ALA A 47 8.77 -0.02 5.54
C ALA A 47 7.71 -0.07 6.63
N ILE A 48 7.31 -1.27 7.01
CA ILE A 48 6.50 -1.50 8.21
C ILE A 48 7.42 -1.86 9.38
N ASN A 49 6.85 -1.99 10.58
CA ASN A 49 7.64 -2.07 11.80
C ASN A 49 8.62 -3.26 11.87
N ASP A 50 8.35 -4.34 11.13
CA ASP A 50 9.26 -5.49 11.10
C ASP A 50 10.35 -5.37 10.02
N GLY A 51 10.42 -4.22 9.34
CA GLY A 51 11.41 -3.97 8.29
C GLY A 51 10.99 -4.37 6.89
N THR A 52 9.81 -4.96 6.74
CA THR A 52 9.31 -5.37 5.43
C THR A 52 8.86 -4.15 4.63
N GLY A 53 9.14 -4.15 3.33
CA GLY A 53 8.66 -3.09 2.44
C GLY A 53 7.17 -3.20 2.18
N LYS A 54 6.53 -2.05 1.98
CA LYS A 54 5.10 -1.97 1.71
C LYS A 54 4.82 -0.90 0.67
N LEU A 55 3.92 -1.20 -0.25
CA LEU A 55 3.38 -0.23 -1.21
C LEU A 55 1.87 -0.24 -1.10
N THR A 56 1.26 0.92 -0.92
CA THR A 56 -0.18 1.07 -0.83
C THR A 56 -0.65 2.07 -1.88
N ILE A 57 -1.74 1.74 -2.56
CA ILE A 57 -2.40 2.63 -3.53
C ILE A 57 -3.80 2.94 -2.99
N PHE A 58 -4.19 4.20 -3.10
CA PHE A 58 -5.47 4.70 -2.61
C PHE A 58 -6.30 5.24 -3.78
N ASP A 59 -7.61 5.28 -3.61
CA ASP A 59 -8.47 5.93 -4.59
C ASP A 59 -8.50 7.45 -4.36
N SER A 60 -9.29 8.17 -5.14
CA SER A 60 -9.36 9.63 -5.08
C SER A 60 -9.88 10.15 -3.74
N GLU A 61 -10.54 9.32 -2.96
CA GLU A 61 -11.09 9.67 -1.65
C GLU A 61 -10.17 9.26 -0.51
N GLY A 62 -9.02 8.65 -0.82
CA GLY A 62 -8.07 8.19 0.20
C GLY A 62 -8.36 6.81 0.76
N ARG A 63 -9.24 6.03 0.10
CA ARG A 63 -9.52 4.67 0.53
C ARG A 63 -8.52 3.72 -0.12
N GLU A 64 -8.04 2.76 0.65
CA GLU A 64 -7.08 1.78 0.16
C GLU A 64 -7.71 0.87 -0.89
N THR A 65 -7.07 0.73 -2.05
CA THR A 65 -7.52 -0.14 -3.12
C THR A 65 -6.57 -1.30 -3.38
N LEU A 66 -5.28 -1.11 -3.08
CA LEU A 66 -4.26 -2.11 -3.31
C LEU A 66 -3.21 -2.01 -2.23
N ASN A 67 -2.74 -3.15 -1.79
CA ASN A 67 -1.72 -3.26 -0.76
C ASN A 67 -0.72 -4.34 -1.19
N LEU A 68 0.55 -4.01 -1.18
CA LEU A 68 1.62 -4.92 -1.53
C LEU A 68 2.59 -5.01 -0.37
N VAL A 69 2.39 -5.99 0.49
CA VAL A 69 3.30 -6.32 1.59
C VAL A 69 3.35 -7.83 1.65
N ARG A 70 4.48 -8.40 1.22
CA ARG A 70 4.67 -9.85 1.04
C ARG A 70 3.73 -10.47 0.01
N SER A 71 2.55 -9.91 -0.19
CA SER A 71 1.57 -10.36 -1.19
C SER A 71 0.81 -9.16 -1.72
N LEU A 72 0.21 -9.34 -2.88
CA LEU A 72 -0.64 -8.33 -3.49
C LEU A 72 -2.07 -8.54 -3.02
N THR A 73 -2.67 -7.52 -2.41
CA THR A 73 -4.06 -7.57 -1.94
C THR A 73 -4.82 -6.39 -2.53
N THR A 74 -6.02 -6.66 -3.03
CA THR A 74 -6.90 -5.62 -3.56
C THR A 74 -8.15 -5.49 -2.70
N PHE A 75 -8.72 -4.28 -2.66
CA PHE A 75 -9.88 -3.95 -1.84
C PHE A 75 -10.93 -3.24 -2.68
N ASN A 76 -12.20 -3.43 -2.33
CA ASN A 76 -13.28 -2.65 -2.93
C ASN A 76 -13.55 -1.39 -2.11
N GLN A 77 -14.56 -0.61 -2.51
CA GLN A 77 -14.90 0.66 -1.86
C GLN A 77 -15.32 0.49 -0.40
N ASP A 78 -15.80 -0.68 -0.04
CA ASP A 78 -16.24 -0.98 1.34
C ASP A 78 -15.10 -1.51 2.21
N GLY A 79 -13.87 -1.53 1.67
CA GLY A 79 -12.71 -2.01 2.41
C GLY A 79 -12.61 -3.52 2.52
N LYS A 80 -13.41 -4.25 1.75
CA LYS A 80 -13.36 -5.70 1.75
C LYS A 80 -12.31 -6.20 0.78
N ILE A 81 -11.60 -7.26 1.16
CA ILE A 81 -10.60 -7.88 0.29
C ILE A 81 -11.32 -8.54 -0.89
N THR A 82 -10.86 -8.26 -2.12
CA THR A 82 -11.41 -8.85 -3.32
C THR A 82 -10.45 -9.81 -4.00
N GLY A 83 -9.15 -9.65 -3.79
CA GLY A 83 -8.17 -10.55 -4.38
C GLY A 83 -6.89 -10.57 -3.59
N LYS A 84 -6.18 -11.69 -3.66
CA LYS A 84 -4.89 -11.83 -3.01
C LYS A 84 -4.01 -12.76 -3.84
N TYR A 85 -2.76 -12.34 -4.10
CA TYR A 85 -1.80 -13.12 -4.84
C TYR A 85 -0.46 -13.07 -4.13
N GLY A 86 0.13 -14.24 -3.90
CA GLY A 86 1.43 -14.27 -3.22
C GLY A 86 1.88 -15.68 -2.91
N THR A 87 2.73 -15.80 -1.90
CA THR A 87 3.28 -17.07 -1.45
C THR A 87 2.63 -17.44 -0.12
N ASN A 88 2.15 -18.68 0.00
CA ASN A 88 1.54 -19.15 1.24
C ASN A 88 2.62 -19.62 2.23
N ASN A 89 2.19 -20.07 3.41
CA ASN A 89 3.10 -20.46 4.47
C ASN A 89 3.94 -21.71 4.12
N SER A 90 3.52 -22.47 3.13
CA SER A 90 4.25 -23.66 2.67
C SER A 90 5.24 -23.35 1.56
N GLY A 91 5.36 -22.07 1.16
CA GLY A 91 6.28 -21.64 0.11
C GLY A 91 5.71 -21.76 -1.30
N ASN A 92 4.44 -22.09 -1.46
CA ASN A 92 3.80 -22.21 -2.77
C ASN A 92 3.09 -20.90 -3.15
N GLY A 93 3.07 -20.61 -4.46
CA GLY A 93 2.26 -19.52 -4.97
C GLY A 93 0.79 -19.77 -4.75
N SER A 94 0.03 -18.70 -4.49
CA SER A 94 -1.40 -18.82 -4.24
C SER A 94 -2.15 -17.62 -4.78
N VAL A 95 -3.38 -17.86 -5.23
CA VAL A 95 -4.30 -16.83 -5.70
C VAL A 95 -5.64 -17.07 -5.02
N PHE A 96 -6.21 -16.00 -4.47
CA PHE A 96 -7.54 -16.03 -3.85
C PHE A 96 -8.40 -14.96 -4.47
N LEU A 97 -9.64 -15.30 -4.77
CA LEU A 97 -10.66 -14.34 -5.21
C LEU A 97 -11.82 -14.36 -4.20
N TYR A 98 -12.29 -13.18 -3.85
CA TYR A 98 -13.33 -12.99 -2.85
C TYR A 98 -14.50 -12.25 -3.48
N ASP A 99 -15.70 -12.45 -2.95
CA ASP A 99 -16.86 -11.69 -3.40
C ASP A 99 -16.85 -10.29 -2.79
N ARG A 100 -17.84 -9.48 -3.13
CA ARG A 100 -17.91 -8.08 -2.68
C ARG A 100 -18.10 -7.94 -1.17
N PHE A 101 -18.45 -9.01 -0.49
CA PHE A 101 -18.63 -9.04 0.97
C PHE A 101 -17.39 -9.54 1.71
N GLY A 102 -16.34 -9.92 0.96
CA GLY A 102 -15.11 -10.44 1.56
C GLY A 102 -15.13 -11.94 1.79
N ASN A 103 -16.12 -12.65 1.26
CA ASN A 103 -16.18 -14.11 1.36
C ASN A 103 -15.37 -14.74 0.24
N ARG A 104 -14.57 -15.75 0.58
CA ARG A 104 -13.73 -16.42 -0.42
C ARG A 104 -14.59 -17.19 -1.42
N GLY A 105 -14.45 -16.86 -2.70
CA GLY A 105 -15.20 -17.52 -3.76
C GLY A 105 -14.38 -18.57 -4.50
N TRP A 106 -13.10 -18.32 -4.73
CA TRP A 106 -12.24 -19.23 -5.48
C TRP A 106 -10.80 -19.06 -5.02
N TYR A 107 -10.06 -20.16 -5.01
CA TYR A 107 -8.63 -20.09 -4.74
C TYR A 107 -7.88 -21.21 -5.46
N LYS A 108 -6.58 -20.98 -5.68
CA LYS A 108 -5.69 -21.97 -6.30
C LYS A 108 -4.29 -21.82 -5.72
N THR A 109 -3.63 -22.95 -5.49
CA THR A 109 -2.22 -22.94 -5.10
C THR A 109 -1.42 -23.66 -6.17
N GLY A 110 -0.13 -23.29 -6.27
CA GLY A 110 0.77 -23.88 -7.25
C GLY A 110 1.33 -25.25 -6.84
N LYS A 111 0.76 -25.86 -5.82
CA LYS A 111 1.23 -27.14 -5.33
C LYS A 111 0.82 -28.28 -6.27
N ASN A 112 1.75 -29.12 -6.63
CA ASN A 112 1.47 -30.39 -7.29
C ASN A 112 1.13 -31.40 -6.21
N SER A 113 -0.04 -32.00 -6.33
CA SER A 113 -0.45 -33.02 -5.38
C SER A 113 -0.25 -34.39 -5.92
#